data_027907ba1919e9ea84a0ce0d780020b6
#
_entry.id   027907ba1919e9ea84a0ce0d780020b6
#
_cell.length_a   1.000
_cell.length_b   1.000
_cell.length_c   1.000
_cell.angle_alpha   90.00
_cell.angle_beta   90.00
_cell.angle_gamma   90.00
#
_symmetry.space_group_name_H-M   'P 1'
#
loop_
_entity.id
_entity.type
_entity.pdbx_description
1 polymer ?
#
loop_
_entity_poly.entity_id
_entity_poly.type
_entity_poly.pdbx_seq_one_letter_code
_entity_poly.pdbx_strand_id
1 'polypeptide(L)'
;MVMIMNKDFSYYLSKFLKEYLVIERNVSSETIRSYKATFKLLIEFLVNTKQIKLHKINFSTISKDLIIEFLDYLEMNKNNSIRTRNQRLAAIKSFYEYCTFEEIENIDNIKKILSMKFKKYTKPIQEYLTEEELSLFFSSIDT
;
A
#
# COMPACT_ATOMS: atom_id res chain seq x y z
N MET A 1 -19.29 31.93 -10.66
CA MET A 1 -18.89 30.73 -11.39
C MET A 1 -18.71 29.57 -10.40
N VAL A 2 -19.55 28.57 -10.54
CA VAL A 2 -19.48 27.42 -9.65
C VAL A 2 -18.32 26.55 -10.11
N MET A 3 -17.27 26.49 -9.29
CA MET A 3 -16.20 25.52 -9.55
C MET A 3 -16.70 24.13 -9.15
N ILE A 4 -16.97 23.31 -10.16
CA ILE A 4 -17.25 21.90 -9.92
C ILE A 4 -15.94 21.24 -9.56
N MET A 5 -15.78 20.87 -8.28
CA MET A 5 -14.62 20.10 -7.86
C MET A 5 -14.74 18.69 -8.45
N ASN A 6 -13.83 18.35 -9.35
CA ASN A 6 -13.69 16.97 -9.81
C ASN A 6 -13.26 16.11 -8.64
N LYS A 7 -14.13 15.19 -8.25
CA LYS A 7 -13.79 14.18 -7.23
C LYS A 7 -12.94 13.09 -7.87
N ASP A 8 -11.70 13.41 -8.12
CA ASP A 8 -10.74 12.51 -8.75
C ASP A 8 -9.81 11.88 -7.70
N PHE A 9 -8.82 11.15 -8.19
CA PHE A 9 -7.83 10.49 -7.35
C PHE A 9 -7.16 11.47 -6.38
N SER A 10 -6.75 12.62 -6.88
CA SER A 10 -6.08 13.66 -6.08
C SER A 10 -6.98 14.18 -4.95
N TYR A 11 -8.25 14.40 -5.24
CA TYR A 11 -9.23 14.83 -4.25
C TYR A 11 -9.35 13.81 -3.11
N TYR A 12 -9.56 12.54 -3.45
CA TYR A 12 -9.74 11.50 -2.44
C TYR A 12 -8.48 11.21 -1.66
N LEU A 13 -7.32 11.26 -2.31
CA LEU A 13 -6.05 11.08 -1.63
C LEU A 13 -5.81 12.20 -0.61
N SER A 14 -6.09 13.44 -0.98
CA SER A 14 -5.98 14.58 -0.06
C SER A 14 -6.93 14.43 1.13
N LYS A 15 -8.17 14.06 0.87
CA LYS A 15 -9.18 13.85 1.92
C LYS A 15 -8.77 12.70 2.86
N PHE A 16 -8.25 11.62 2.30
CA PHE A 16 -7.75 10.48 3.07
C PHE A 16 -6.62 10.89 4.02
N LEU A 17 -5.61 11.57 3.49
CA LEU A 17 -4.41 11.92 4.26
C LEU A 17 -4.63 13.05 5.27
N LYS A 18 -5.49 14.02 4.95
CA LYS A 18 -5.70 15.20 5.80
C LYS A 18 -6.87 15.07 6.76
N GLU A 19 -7.90 14.35 6.39
CA GLU A 19 -9.13 14.27 7.17
C GLU A 19 -9.38 12.88 7.75
N TYR A 20 -9.44 11.85 6.89
CA TYR A 20 -9.84 10.51 7.32
C TYR A 20 -8.85 9.92 8.33
N LEU A 21 -7.56 9.93 8.03
CA LEU A 21 -6.55 9.36 8.92
C LEU A 21 -6.40 10.17 10.21
N VAL A 22 -6.47 11.49 10.10
CA VAL A 22 -6.25 12.40 11.23
C VAL A 22 -7.47 12.43 12.15
N ILE A 23 -8.66 12.65 11.60
CA ILE A 23 -9.87 12.94 12.35
C ILE A 23 -10.64 11.67 12.69
N GLU A 24 -10.94 10.85 11.67
CA GLU A 24 -11.81 9.69 11.87
C GLU A 24 -11.07 8.49 12.47
N ARG A 25 -9.86 8.20 11.98
CA ARG A 25 -9.08 7.06 12.48
C ARG A 25 -8.10 7.41 13.58
N ASN A 26 -7.80 8.69 13.75
CA ASN A 26 -6.89 9.17 14.79
C ASN A 26 -5.57 8.37 14.84
N VAL A 27 -5.00 8.09 13.67
CA VAL A 27 -3.72 7.37 13.59
C VAL A 27 -2.57 8.29 14.01
N SER A 28 -1.43 7.70 14.36
CA SER A 28 -0.26 8.45 14.80
C SER A 28 0.29 9.35 13.69
N SER A 29 0.99 10.42 14.08
CA SER A 29 1.65 11.31 13.13
C SER A 29 2.71 10.57 12.30
N GLU A 30 3.35 9.56 12.86
CA GLU A 30 4.33 8.74 12.15
C GLU A 30 3.67 7.90 11.06
N THR A 31 2.51 7.34 11.33
CA THR A 31 1.73 6.59 10.34
C THR A 31 1.32 7.50 9.18
N ILE A 32 0.85 8.72 9.48
CA ILE A 32 0.48 9.69 8.45
C ILE A 32 1.69 10.03 7.58
N ARG A 33 2.84 10.27 8.20
CA ARG A 33 4.07 10.58 7.49
C ARG A 33 4.49 9.44 6.57
N SER A 34 4.42 8.20 7.06
CA SER A 34 4.73 7.00 6.28
C SER A 34 3.80 6.84 5.08
N TYR A 35 2.51 7.09 5.28
CA TYR A 35 1.52 7.00 4.22
C TYR A 35 1.75 8.09 3.17
N LYS A 36 2.00 9.33 3.59
CA LYS A 36 2.34 10.42 2.67
C LYS A 36 3.58 10.10 1.84
N ALA A 37 4.60 9.54 2.48
CA ALA A 37 5.83 9.14 1.79
C ALA A 37 5.55 8.08 0.74
N THR A 38 4.69 7.12 1.04
CA THR A 38 4.31 6.05 0.09
C THR A 38 3.67 6.64 -1.17
N PHE A 39 2.70 7.53 -1.01
CA PHE A 39 2.02 8.11 -2.16
C PHE A 39 2.89 9.08 -2.94
N LYS A 40 3.79 9.78 -2.26
CA LYS A 40 4.81 10.61 -2.93
C LYS A 40 5.68 9.74 -3.83
N LEU A 41 6.18 8.62 -3.30
CA LEU A 41 7.00 7.68 -4.06
C LEU A 41 6.23 7.08 -5.25
N LEU A 42 4.97 6.75 -5.03
CA LEU A 42 4.11 6.20 -6.09
C LEU A 42 3.93 7.21 -7.21
N ILE A 43 3.60 8.44 -6.88
CA ILE A 43 3.40 9.49 -7.90
C ILE A 43 4.69 9.78 -8.64
N GLU A 44 5.82 9.86 -7.94
CA GLU A 44 7.13 10.04 -8.58
C GLU A 44 7.46 8.90 -9.54
N PHE A 45 7.15 7.66 -9.16
CA PHE A 45 7.33 6.49 -10.03
C PHE A 45 6.46 6.59 -11.28
N LEU A 46 5.19 6.94 -11.12
CA LEU A 46 4.26 7.05 -12.23
C LEU A 46 4.69 8.15 -13.21
N VAL A 47 5.12 9.29 -12.71
CA VAL A 47 5.50 10.42 -13.54
C VAL A 47 6.88 10.23 -14.16
N ASN A 48 7.88 9.86 -13.36
CA ASN A 48 9.27 9.85 -13.81
C ASN A 48 9.67 8.54 -14.49
N THR A 49 9.18 7.41 -14.01
CA THR A 49 9.56 6.09 -14.55
C THR A 49 8.57 5.62 -15.61
N LYS A 50 7.28 5.73 -15.36
CA LYS A 50 6.25 5.29 -16.30
C LYS A 50 5.84 6.38 -17.27
N GLN A 51 6.33 7.61 -17.08
CA GLN A 51 6.07 8.77 -17.94
C GLN A 51 4.56 9.08 -18.11
N ILE A 52 3.79 8.85 -17.06
CA ILE A 52 2.39 9.21 -17.02
C ILE A 52 2.29 10.67 -16.59
N LYS A 53 1.62 11.50 -17.38
CA LYS A 53 1.44 12.91 -17.03
C LYS A 53 0.64 13.05 -15.75
N LEU A 54 1.04 13.97 -14.88
CA LEU A 54 0.44 14.14 -13.55
C LEU A 54 -1.09 14.26 -13.63
N HIS A 55 -1.61 15.03 -14.58
CA HIS A 55 -3.06 15.22 -14.71
C HIS A 55 -3.81 14.00 -15.25
N LYS A 56 -3.08 12.97 -15.70
CA LYS A 56 -3.65 11.70 -16.16
C LYS A 56 -3.69 10.64 -15.05
N ILE A 57 -3.11 10.92 -13.89
CA ILE A 57 -3.13 9.98 -12.77
C ILE A 57 -4.51 10.00 -12.13
N ASN A 58 -5.22 8.88 -12.22
CA ASN A 58 -6.52 8.70 -11.59
C ASN A 58 -6.78 7.21 -11.35
N PHE A 59 -7.98 6.88 -10.85
CA PHE A 59 -8.34 5.50 -10.54
C PHE A 59 -8.31 4.56 -11.75
N SER A 60 -8.55 5.07 -12.95
CA SER A 60 -8.54 4.26 -14.17
C SER A 60 -7.13 3.98 -14.69
N THR A 61 -6.17 4.85 -14.40
CA THR A 61 -4.78 4.68 -14.85
C THR A 61 -3.94 3.83 -13.92
N ILE A 62 -4.28 3.80 -12.64
CA ILE A 62 -3.53 3.01 -11.65
C ILE A 62 -4.17 1.62 -11.53
N SER A 63 -3.54 0.64 -12.18
CA SER A 63 -3.97 -0.75 -12.14
C SER A 63 -3.23 -1.53 -11.05
N LYS A 64 -3.72 -2.72 -10.75
CA LYS A 64 -3.02 -3.66 -9.88
C LYS A 64 -1.61 -3.94 -10.41
N ASP A 65 -1.48 -4.18 -11.72
CA ASP A 65 -0.18 -4.48 -12.32
C ASP A 65 0.80 -3.32 -12.15
N LEU A 66 0.31 -2.10 -12.28
CA LEU A 66 1.14 -0.92 -12.09
C LEU A 66 1.63 -0.79 -10.65
N ILE A 67 0.79 -1.13 -9.68
CA ILE A 67 1.19 -1.15 -8.27
C ILE A 67 2.22 -2.24 -8.00
N ILE A 68 2.08 -3.41 -8.62
CA ILE A 68 3.08 -4.47 -8.52
C ILE A 68 4.42 -3.98 -9.06
N GLU A 69 4.43 -3.35 -10.22
CA GLU A 69 5.64 -2.77 -10.79
C GLU A 69 6.29 -1.74 -9.86
N PHE A 70 5.47 -0.91 -9.23
CA PHE A 70 5.95 0.08 -8.27
C PHE A 70 6.64 -0.58 -7.08
N LEU A 71 6.01 -1.59 -6.49
CA LEU A 71 6.58 -2.28 -5.34
C LEU A 71 7.86 -3.02 -5.70
N ASP A 72 7.90 -3.64 -6.87
CA ASP A 72 9.12 -4.30 -7.37
C ASP A 72 10.24 -3.27 -7.63
N TYR A 73 9.88 -2.11 -8.18
CA TYR A 73 10.82 -1.01 -8.36
C TYR A 73 11.44 -0.57 -7.03
N LEU A 74 10.65 -0.48 -5.97
CA LEU A 74 11.16 -0.11 -4.66
C LEU A 74 12.13 -1.15 -4.11
N GLU A 75 11.87 -2.43 -4.30
CA GLU A 75 12.80 -3.48 -3.86
C GLU A 75 14.11 -3.44 -4.65
N MET A 76 14.04 -3.32 -5.95
CA MET A 76 15.20 -3.44 -6.83
C MET A 76 16.04 -2.16 -6.91
N ASN A 77 15.39 -1.00 -6.97
CA ASN A 77 16.07 0.28 -7.23
C ASN A 77 16.28 1.10 -5.95
N LYS A 78 15.47 0.90 -4.94
CA LYS A 78 15.56 1.63 -3.66
C LYS A 78 16.01 0.72 -2.52
N ASN A 79 16.35 -0.53 -2.82
CA ASN A 79 16.81 -1.52 -1.84
C ASN A 79 15.84 -1.72 -0.66
N ASN A 80 14.54 -1.59 -0.91
CA ASN A 80 13.56 -1.80 0.14
C ASN A 80 13.49 -3.27 0.55
N SER A 81 13.43 -3.49 1.86
CA SER A 81 13.20 -4.83 2.41
C SER A 81 11.76 -5.28 2.11
N ILE A 82 11.51 -6.58 2.27
CA ILE A 82 10.16 -7.13 2.17
C ILE A 82 9.23 -6.46 3.17
N ARG A 83 9.71 -6.20 4.38
CA ARG A 83 8.95 -5.48 5.41
C ARG A 83 8.52 -4.10 4.94
N THR A 84 9.46 -3.32 4.40
CA THR A 84 9.17 -1.98 3.90
C THR A 84 8.22 -2.03 2.70
N ARG A 85 8.43 -2.98 1.78
CA ARG A 85 7.51 -3.21 0.66
C ARG A 85 6.09 -3.46 1.17
N ASN A 86 5.93 -4.30 2.18
CA ASN A 86 4.62 -4.61 2.75
C ASN A 86 4.00 -3.41 3.45
N GLN A 87 4.81 -2.56 4.10
CA GLN A 87 4.32 -1.31 4.69
C GLN A 87 3.78 -0.37 3.60
N ARG A 88 4.46 -0.29 2.47
CA ARG A 88 4.00 0.52 1.33
C ARG A 88 2.68 -0.02 0.77
N LEU A 89 2.58 -1.34 0.61
CA LEU A 89 1.34 -1.97 0.17
C LEU A 89 0.20 -1.74 1.17
N ALA A 90 0.48 -1.81 2.47
CA ALA A 90 -0.53 -1.55 3.50
C ALA A 90 -1.11 -0.14 3.38
N ALA A 91 -0.26 0.86 3.12
CA ALA A 91 -0.71 2.24 2.91
C ALA A 91 -1.62 2.35 1.68
N ILE A 92 -1.24 1.72 0.59
CA ILE A 92 -2.02 1.72 -0.65
C ILE A 92 -3.37 1.03 -0.44
N LYS A 93 -3.38 -0.15 0.17
CA LYS A 93 -4.61 -0.89 0.46
C LYS A 93 -5.53 -0.08 1.39
N SER A 94 -4.99 0.57 2.39
CA SER A 94 -5.77 1.41 3.30
C SER A 94 -6.48 2.55 2.57
N PHE A 95 -5.79 3.20 1.64
CA PHE A 95 -6.39 4.24 0.83
C PHE A 95 -7.51 3.69 -0.06
N TYR A 96 -7.26 2.59 -0.75
CA TYR A 96 -8.29 2.01 -1.63
C TYR A 96 -9.47 1.46 -0.84
N GLU A 97 -9.25 0.96 0.36
CA GLU A 97 -10.35 0.57 1.26
C GLU A 97 -11.20 1.78 1.63
N TYR A 98 -10.56 2.89 1.99
CA TYR A 98 -11.27 4.15 2.22
C TYR A 98 -12.09 4.55 0.99
N CYS A 99 -11.54 4.40 -0.21
CA CYS A 99 -12.24 4.74 -1.45
C CYS A 99 -13.52 3.94 -1.65
N THR A 100 -13.61 2.71 -1.14
CA THR A 100 -14.83 1.91 -1.26
C THR A 100 -16.00 2.52 -0.49
N PHE A 101 -15.72 3.23 0.61
CA PHE A 101 -16.74 3.91 1.40
C PHE A 101 -17.27 5.17 0.73
N GLU A 102 -16.53 5.74 -0.21
CA GLU A 102 -16.89 6.97 -0.91
C GLU A 102 -17.64 6.71 -2.22
N GLU A 103 -18.05 5.47 -2.48
CA GLU A 103 -18.83 5.08 -3.66
C GLU A 103 -18.21 5.52 -4.99
N ILE A 104 -16.90 5.32 -5.11
CA ILE A 104 -16.14 5.71 -6.29
C ILE A 104 -16.42 4.75 -7.44
N GLU A 105 -16.53 5.27 -8.65
CA GLU A 105 -16.62 4.46 -9.85
C GLU A 105 -15.33 3.65 -10.05
N ASN A 106 -15.36 2.61 -10.88
CA ASN A 106 -14.22 1.69 -11.12
C ASN A 106 -13.90 0.76 -9.95
N ILE A 107 -14.96 0.32 -9.28
CA ILE A 107 -14.82 -0.56 -8.13
C ILE A 107 -14.09 -1.88 -8.45
N ASP A 108 -14.15 -2.36 -9.69
CA ASP A 108 -13.47 -3.59 -10.10
C ASP A 108 -11.94 -3.47 -9.98
N ASN A 109 -11.39 -2.34 -10.40
CA ASN A 109 -9.96 -2.07 -10.28
C ASN A 109 -9.56 -1.95 -8.81
N ILE A 110 -10.39 -1.27 -8.02
CA ILE A 110 -10.17 -1.13 -6.57
C ILE A 110 -10.17 -2.50 -5.91
N LYS A 111 -11.11 -3.37 -6.25
CA LYS A 111 -11.17 -4.74 -5.71
C LYS A 111 -9.92 -5.55 -6.05
N LYS A 112 -9.40 -5.42 -7.27
CA LYS A 112 -8.17 -6.10 -7.67
C LYS A 112 -6.98 -5.65 -6.83
N ILE A 113 -6.87 -4.35 -6.56
CA ILE A 113 -5.82 -3.80 -5.73
C ILE A 113 -5.97 -4.30 -4.29
N LEU A 114 -7.19 -4.29 -3.75
CA LEU A 114 -7.45 -4.78 -2.41
C LEU A 114 -7.19 -6.27 -2.26
N SER A 115 -7.25 -7.03 -3.35
CA SER A 115 -6.96 -8.46 -3.33
C SER A 115 -5.46 -8.78 -3.28
N MET A 116 -4.59 -7.80 -3.45
CA MET A 116 -3.14 -7.99 -3.40
C MET A 116 -2.73 -8.50 -2.02
N LYS A 117 -1.87 -9.51 -2.01
CA LYS A 117 -1.38 -10.11 -0.77
C LYS A 117 0.00 -9.59 -0.43
N PHE A 118 0.27 -9.49 0.87
CA PHE A 118 1.60 -9.15 1.36
C PHE A 118 2.58 -10.26 1.01
N LYS A 119 3.83 -9.85 0.73
CA LYS A 119 4.90 -10.80 0.48
C LYS A 119 5.27 -11.50 1.78
N LYS A 120 5.46 -12.80 1.73
CA LYS A 120 5.84 -13.56 2.93
C LYS A 120 7.23 -13.13 3.38
N TYR A 121 7.31 -12.79 4.65
CA TYR A 121 8.55 -12.48 5.32
C TYR A 121 8.89 -13.66 6.23
N THR A 122 9.86 -14.46 5.82
CA THR A 122 10.36 -15.53 6.67
C THR A 122 11.47 -14.96 7.56
N LYS A 123 11.08 -14.67 8.80
CA LYS A 123 12.08 -14.43 9.83
C LYS A 123 12.82 -15.77 10.00
N PRO A 124 14.17 -15.79 9.93
CA PRO A 124 14.87 -17.06 10.05
C PRO A 124 14.70 -17.59 11.48
N ILE A 125 13.76 -18.51 11.62
CA ILE A 125 13.50 -19.22 12.88
C ILE A 125 14.74 -19.95 13.33
N GLN A 126 15.60 -20.35 12.39
CA GLN A 126 16.87 -21.03 12.62
C GLN A 126 17.87 -20.23 13.46
N GLU A 127 17.73 -18.92 13.57
CA GLU A 127 18.56 -18.09 14.44
C GLU A 127 18.17 -18.25 15.92
N TYR A 128 16.96 -18.73 16.19
CA TYR A 128 16.39 -18.80 17.53
C TYR A 128 16.16 -20.23 18.02
N LEU A 129 15.97 -21.18 17.10
CA LEU A 129 15.67 -22.56 17.46
C LEU A 129 16.52 -23.52 16.63
N THR A 130 17.14 -24.51 17.30
CA THR A 130 17.78 -25.61 16.62
C THR A 130 16.74 -26.59 16.08
N GLU A 131 17.17 -27.47 15.18
CA GLU A 131 16.29 -28.53 14.66
C GLU A 131 15.80 -29.44 15.79
N GLU A 132 16.66 -29.72 16.78
CA GLU A 132 16.30 -30.50 17.96
C GLU A 132 15.20 -29.80 18.77
N GLU A 133 15.33 -28.50 18.99
CA GLU A 133 14.34 -27.72 19.72
C GLU A 133 13.01 -27.69 19.01
N LEU A 134 13.03 -27.52 17.68
CA LEU A 134 11.83 -27.57 16.85
C LEU A 134 11.17 -28.94 16.90
N SER A 135 11.96 -30.00 16.80
CA SER A 135 11.50 -31.39 16.90
C SER A 135 10.81 -31.66 18.22
N LEU A 136 11.42 -31.21 19.32
CA LEU A 136 10.86 -31.34 20.66
C LEU A 136 9.56 -30.55 20.79
N PHE A 137 9.52 -29.35 20.23
CA PHE A 137 8.32 -28.53 20.25
C PHE A 137 7.16 -29.21 19.53
N PHE A 138 7.39 -29.74 18.33
CA PHE A 138 6.35 -30.45 17.57
C PHE A 138 5.94 -31.77 18.24
N SER A 139 6.89 -32.47 18.87
CA SER A 139 6.57 -33.69 19.61
C SER A 139 5.65 -33.44 20.78
N SER A 140 5.80 -32.29 21.45
CA SER A 140 4.93 -31.92 22.58
C SER A 140 3.52 -31.56 22.15
N ILE A 141 3.32 -31.18 20.90
CA ILE A 141 1.99 -30.83 20.37
C ILE A 141 1.20 -32.08 19.98
N ASP A 142 1.89 -33.16 19.57
CA ASP A 142 1.27 -34.38 19.03
C ASP A 142 0.79 -35.34 20.12
N THR A 143 0.77 -34.95 21.35
CA THR A 143 0.23 -35.80 22.44
C THR A 143 -1.22 -35.49 22.77
#